data_f33d4753b4dfb077a971fc0ec787d027
#
_entry.id   f33d4753b4dfb077a971fc0ec787d027
#
_cell.length_a   1.000
_cell.length_b   1.000
_cell.length_c   1.000
_cell.angle_alpha   90.00
_cell.angle_beta   90.00
_cell.angle_gamma   90.00
#
_symmetry.space_group_name_H-M   'P 1'
#
loop_
_entity.id
_entity.type
_entity.pdbx_description
1 polymer ?
#
loop_
_entity_poly.entity_id
_entity_poly.type
_entity_poly.pdbx_seq_one_letter_code
_entity_poly.pdbx_strand_id
1 'polypeptide(L)'
;MTPAEKEKIITENRPFIRQHVKQKFPKFMKISDELCSAAEAAVWLELEKYLPEKGTITTFMSSRIRHGASTYIAKNIFNVSIYYYRKMAIILNYTNSHEDIDLHCFNDVNSFIDTDMLIKKISEGTDLPERTVRNTLAVCRINNPIFRDSTQVFVDQTSYSNHEDSYVDNEDISIALSELDNIDQLLLHFQVRS
;
A
#
# COMPACT_ATOMS: atom_id res chain seq x y z
N MET A 1 -16.82 15.29 -18.17
CA MET A 1 -17.71 15.26 -16.97
C MET A 1 -17.55 16.56 -16.19
N THR A 2 -18.63 17.25 -15.88
CA THR A 2 -18.60 18.50 -15.10
C THR A 2 -18.41 18.24 -13.61
N PRO A 3 -17.89 19.21 -12.82
CA PRO A 3 -17.79 19.07 -11.36
C PRO A 3 -19.13 18.72 -10.69
N ALA A 4 -20.23 19.29 -11.14
CA ALA A 4 -21.57 19.01 -10.61
C ALA A 4 -22.02 17.55 -10.87
N GLU A 5 -21.69 17.01 -12.06
CA GLU A 5 -21.96 15.60 -12.37
C GLU A 5 -21.13 14.66 -11.51
N LYS A 6 -19.85 14.96 -11.27
CA LYS A 6 -18.99 14.18 -10.36
C LYS A 6 -19.54 14.18 -8.95
N GLU A 7 -19.93 15.33 -8.44
CA GLU A 7 -20.48 15.47 -7.09
C GLU A 7 -21.78 14.68 -6.93
N LYS A 8 -22.66 14.72 -7.93
CA LYS A 8 -23.88 13.93 -7.96
C LYS A 8 -23.57 12.43 -7.87
N ILE A 9 -22.66 11.94 -8.71
CA ILE A 9 -22.27 10.52 -8.73
C ILE A 9 -21.72 10.09 -7.37
N ILE A 10 -20.83 10.87 -6.77
CA ILE A 10 -20.26 10.54 -5.46
C ILE A 10 -21.34 10.53 -4.39
N THR A 11 -22.22 11.54 -4.37
CA THR A 11 -23.28 11.66 -3.38
C THR A 11 -24.24 10.48 -3.46
N GLU A 12 -24.64 10.08 -4.67
CA GLU A 12 -25.53 8.93 -4.89
C GLU A 12 -24.84 7.61 -4.47
N ASN A 13 -23.52 7.49 -4.62
CA ASN A 13 -22.76 6.29 -4.30
C ASN A 13 -22.07 6.33 -2.92
N ARG A 14 -22.24 7.37 -2.12
CA ARG A 14 -21.65 7.48 -0.78
C ARG A 14 -21.98 6.29 0.15
N PRO A 15 -23.20 5.72 0.17
CA PRO A 15 -23.47 4.51 0.93
C PRO A 15 -22.61 3.32 0.50
N PHE A 16 -22.41 3.14 -0.81
CA PHE A 16 -21.55 2.09 -1.36
C PHE A 16 -20.08 2.31 -0.93
N ILE A 17 -19.55 3.53 -1.02
CA ILE A 17 -18.18 3.86 -0.60
C ILE A 17 -17.98 3.49 0.88
N ARG A 18 -18.90 3.92 1.75
CA ARG A 18 -18.85 3.62 3.19
C ARG A 18 -18.90 2.12 3.47
N GLN A 19 -19.79 1.39 2.81
CA GLN A 19 -19.89 -0.05 2.96
C GLN A 19 -18.60 -0.75 2.52
N HIS A 20 -18.04 -0.34 1.38
CA HIS A 20 -16.81 -0.91 0.82
C HIS A 20 -15.61 -0.66 1.74
N VAL A 21 -15.45 0.56 2.27
CA VAL A 21 -14.42 0.89 3.26
C VAL A 21 -14.55 0.01 4.51
N LYS A 22 -15.77 -0.12 5.07
CA LYS A 22 -16.00 -0.97 6.25
C LYS A 22 -15.65 -2.43 6.01
N GLN A 23 -15.99 -2.97 4.84
CA GLN A 23 -15.69 -4.36 4.50
C GLN A 23 -14.21 -4.63 4.26
N LYS A 24 -13.52 -3.68 3.62
CA LYS A 24 -12.12 -3.87 3.23
C LYS A 24 -11.12 -3.43 4.29
N PHE A 25 -11.51 -2.56 5.22
CA PHE A 25 -10.63 -2.00 6.25
C PHE A 25 -11.23 -2.12 7.67
N PRO A 26 -11.69 -3.31 8.10
CA PRO A 26 -12.41 -3.48 9.38
C PRO A 26 -11.58 -3.07 10.59
N LYS A 27 -10.25 -3.19 10.52
CA LYS A 27 -9.33 -2.83 11.61
C LYS A 27 -9.13 -1.32 11.78
N PHE A 28 -9.53 -0.52 10.79
CA PHE A 28 -9.38 0.93 10.78
C PHE A 28 -10.70 1.67 11.02
N MET A 29 -11.68 1.02 11.67
CA MET A 29 -13.01 1.60 11.89
C MET A 29 -13.00 2.90 12.70
N LYS A 30 -11.99 3.11 13.55
CA LYS A 30 -11.84 4.36 14.32
C LYS A 30 -11.58 5.59 13.46
N ILE A 31 -11.05 5.38 12.24
CA ILE A 31 -10.76 6.43 11.26
C ILE A 31 -11.57 6.22 9.97
N SER A 32 -12.75 5.60 10.09
CA SER A 32 -13.56 5.24 8.92
C SER A 32 -14.01 6.46 8.10
N ASP A 33 -14.23 7.59 8.75
CA ASP A 33 -14.69 8.81 8.07
C ASP A 33 -13.56 9.45 7.25
N GLU A 34 -12.34 9.43 7.76
CA GLU A 34 -11.14 9.85 7.05
C GLU A 34 -10.86 8.94 5.85
N LEU A 35 -11.01 7.62 6.03
CA LEU A 35 -10.87 6.66 4.94
C LEU A 35 -11.92 6.86 3.86
N CYS A 36 -13.18 7.13 4.25
CA CYS A 36 -14.25 7.43 3.30
C CYS A 36 -13.94 8.73 2.54
N SER A 37 -13.46 9.77 3.22
CA SER A 37 -13.09 11.03 2.59
C SER A 37 -11.94 10.85 1.59
N ALA A 38 -10.91 10.09 1.95
CA ALA A 38 -9.80 9.77 1.06
C ALA A 38 -10.25 8.93 -0.15
N ALA A 39 -11.16 7.99 0.07
CA ALA A 39 -11.75 7.19 -0.99
C ALA A 39 -12.62 8.03 -1.94
N GLU A 40 -13.46 8.93 -1.40
CA GLU A 40 -14.27 9.87 -2.20
C GLU A 40 -13.37 10.76 -3.06
N ALA A 41 -12.27 11.28 -2.50
CA ALA A 41 -11.31 12.09 -3.24
C ALA A 41 -10.63 11.31 -4.36
N ALA A 42 -10.20 10.07 -4.10
CA ALA A 42 -9.58 9.21 -5.13
C ALA A 42 -10.57 8.88 -6.26
N VAL A 43 -11.82 8.60 -5.94
CA VAL A 43 -12.89 8.40 -6.95
C VAL A 43 -13.10 9.68 -7.75
N TRP A 44 -13.21 10.83 -7.10
CA TRP A 44 -13.40 12.13 -7.75
C TRP A 44 -12.35 12.43 -8.81
N LEU A 45 -11.07 12.21 -8.48
CA LEU A 45 -9.95 12.47 -9.37
C LEU A 45 -10.00 11.60 -10.64
N GLU A 46 -10.47 10.37 -10.50
CA GLU A 46 -10.45 9.37 -11.56
C GLU A 46 -11.76 9.26 -12.36
N LEU A 47 -12.86 9.91 -11.91
CA LEU A 47 -14.18 9.79 -12.56
C LEU A 47 -14.19 10.16 -14.06
N GLU A 48 -13.28 11.01 -14.50
CA GLU A 48 -13.15 11.38 -15.92
C GLU A 48 -12.72 10.19 -16.80
N LYS A 49 -12.05 9.21 -16.20
CA LYS A 49 -11.58 8.00 -16.89
C LYS A 49 -12.67 6.91 -16.95
N TYR A 50 -13.83 7.14 -16.32
CA TYR A 50 -14.92 6.16 -16.34
C TYR A 50 -15.57 6.07 -17.71
N LEU A 51 -15.62 4.86 -18.24
CA LEU A 51 -16.25 4.51 -19.52
C LEU A 51 -17.34 3.46 -19.28
N PRO A 52 -18.63 3.81 -19.47
CA PRO A 52 -19.75 2.90 -19.19
C PRO A 52 -19.70 1.58 -19.97
N GLU A 53 -19.12 1.59 -21.17
CA GLU A 53 -18.94 0.39 -21.99
C GLU A 53 -17.95 -0.62 -21.39
N LYS A 54 -17.08 -0.21 -20.47
CA LYS A 54 -16.08 -1.08 -19.82
C LYS A 54 -16.57 -1.71 -18.52
N GLY A 55 -17.72 -1.29 -18.01
CA GLY A 55 -18.27 -1.87 -16.79
C GLY A 55 -19.11 -0.91 -15.96
N THR A 56 -19.63 -1.41 -14.84
CA THR A 56 -20.48 -0.63 -13.95
C THR A 56 -19.68 0.40 -13.17
N ILE A 57 -20.34 1.50 -12.79
CA ILE A 57 -19.73 2.54 -11.96
C ILE A 57 -19.20 1.99 -10.62
N THR A 58 -19.90 1.05 -10.02
CA THR A 58 -19.49 0.43 -8.74
C THR A 58 -18.23 -0.41 -8.89
N THR A 59 -18.07 -1.14 -10.00
CA THR A 59 -16.83 -1.88 -10.31
C THR A 59 -15.65 -0.91 -10.49
N PHE A 60 -15.87 0.16 -11.26
CA PHE A 60 -14.87 1.21 -11.43
C PHE A 60 -14.47 1.85 -10.10
N MET A 61 -15.45 2.20 -9.25
CA MET A 61 -15.20 2.85 -7.96
C MET A 61 -14.48 1.93 -6.97
N SER A 62 -14.74 0.63 -6.99
CA SER A 62 -14.18 -0.32 -6.02
C SER A 62 -12.65 -0.28 -5.92
N SER A 63 -11.96 -0.24 -7.07
CA SER A 63 -10.50 -0.16 -7.09
C SER A 63 -9.99 1.19 -6.58
N ARG A 64 -10.66 2.30 -6.93
CA ARG A 64 -10.29 3.67 -6.50
C ARG A 64 -10.53 3.89 -5.01
N ILE A 65 -11.64 3.37 -4.47
CA ILE A 65 -11.92 3.39 -3.03
C ILE A 65 -10.80 2.68 -2.28
N ARG A 66 -10.40 1.49 -2.74
CA ARG A 66 -9.33 0.72 -2.13
C ARG A 66 -8.00 1.46 -2.19
N HIS A 67 -7.66 2.00 -3.36
CA HIS A 67 -6.44 2.79 -3.55
C HIS A 67 -6.41 4.02 -2.64
N GLY A 68 -7.45 4.84 -2.63
CA GLY A 68 -7.52 6.05 -1.80
C GLY A 68 -7.38 5.75 -0.31
N ALA A 69 -8.14 4.77 0.19
CA ALA A 69 -8.08 4.35 1.58
C ALA A 69 -6.70 3.77 1.95
N SER A 70 -6.12 2.89 1.10
CA SER A 70 -4.78 2.33 1.34
C SER A 70 -3.70 3.40 1.33
N THR A 71 -3.78 4.38 0.42
CA THR A 71 -2.83 5.50 0.35
C THR A 71 -2.91 6.36 1.61
N TYR A 72 -4.12 6.62 2.10
CA TYR A 72 -4.31 7.35 3.35
C TYR A 72 -3.66 6.62 4.54
N ILE A 73 -3.91 5.32 4.66
CA ILE A 73 -3.34 4.47 5.71
C ILE A 73 -1.81 4.46 5.61
N ALA A 74 -1.27 4.19 4.43
CA ALA A 74 0.17 4.15 4.21
C ALA A 74 0.84 5.45 4.65
N LYS A 75 0.31 6.60 4.20
CA LYS A 75 0.91 7.90 4.42
C LYS A 75 0.69 8.43 5.85
N ASN A 76 -0.54 8.33 6.38
CA ASN A 76 -0.92 9.02 7.61
C ASN A 76 -0.84 8.13 8.87
N ILE A 77 -0.93 6.82 8.72
CA ILE A 77 -0.84 5.87 9.84
C ILE A 77 0.57 5.28 9.92
N PHE A 78 1.10 4.81 8.79
CA PHE A 78 2.38 4.11 8.76
C PHE A 78 3.56 4.98 8.32
N ASN A 79 3.31 6.17 7.79
CA ASN A 79 4.32 7.09 7.27
C ASN A 79 5.28 6.44 6.27
N VAL A 80 4.73 5.61 5.37
CA VAL A 80 5.45 4.95 4.28
C VAL A 80 4.78 5.24 2.94
N SER A 81 5.49 5.03 1.84
CA SER A 81 4.86 5.10 0.52
C SER A 81 3.88 3.95 0.33
N ILE A 82 2.88 4.15 -0.54
CA ILE A 82 1.90 3.11 -0.88
C ILE A 82 2.58 1.86 -1.47
N TYR A 83 3.70 2.03 -2.17
CA TYR A 83 4.50 0.95 -2.70
C TYR A 83 4.99 0.01 -1.58
N TYR A 84 5.68 0.55 -0.57
CA TYR A 84 6.17 -0.23 0.56
C TYR A 84 5.03 -0.82 1.39
N TYR A 85 3.94 -0.08 1.57
CA TYR A 85 2.74 -0.58 2.25
C TYR A 85 2.18 -1.84 1.58
N ARG A 86 2.04 -1.83 0.25
CA ARG A 86 1.56 -2.99 -0.53
C ARG A 86 2.54 -4.17 -0.44
N LYS A 87 3.85 -3.92 -0.61
CA LYS A 87 4.85 -4.99 -0.52
C LYS A 87 4.91 -5.59 0.88
N MET A 88 4.80 -4.76 1.93
CA MET A 88 4.70 -5.25 3.31
C MET A 88 3.46 -6.09 3.55
N ALA A 89 2.32 -5.72 2.98
CA ALA A 89 1.10 -6.53 3.07
C ALA A 89 1.29 -7.93 2.45
N ILE A 90 1.96 -8.04 1.31
CA ILE A 90 2.30 -9.32 0.68
C ILE A 90 3.23 -10.15 1.58
N ILE A 91 4.29 -9.53 2.10
CA ILE A 91 5.25 -10.20 3.01
C ILE A 91 4.53 -10.73 4.24
N LEU A 92 3.73 -9.89 4.92
CA LEU A 92 3.01 -10.28 6.13
C LEU A 92 1.99 -11.40 5.90
N ASN A 93 1.30 -11.41 4.76
CA ASN A 93 0.42 -12.52 4.42
C ASN A 93 1.18 -13.83 4.28
N TYR A 94 2.29 -13.79 3.57
CA TYR A 94 3.11 -14.97 3.41
C TYR A 94 3.63 -15.48 4.75
N THR A 95 4.22 -14.61 5.57
CA THR A 95 4.79 -14.98 6.86
C THR A 95 3.74 -15.47 7.86
N ASN A 96 2.54 -14.89 7.86
CA ASN A 96 1.45 -15.36 8.75
C ASN A 96 0.86 -16.71 8.35
N SER A 97 1.04 -17.14 7.10
CA SER A 97 0.65 -18.47 6.65
C SER A 97 1.75 -19.54 6.87
N HIS A 98 2.92 -19.13 7.37
CA HIS A 98 4.09 -19.98 7.58
C HIS A 98 4.62 -19.79 9.01
N GLU A 99 4.25 -20.71 9.92
CA GLU A 99 4.59 -20.64 11.36
C GLU A 99 6.10 -20.65 11.64
N ASP A 100 6.89 -21.15 10.68
CA ASP A 100 8.35 -21.24 10.76
C ASP A 100 9.07 -19.93 10.36
N ILE A 101 8.32 -18.87 10.06
CA ILE A 101 8.85 -17.54 9.72
C ILE A 101 8.46 -16.54 10.80
N ASP A 102 9.40 -16.21 11.67
CA ASP A 102 9.21 -15.19 12.68
C ASP A 102 9.85 -13.85 12.26
N LEU A 103 9.01 -12.86 11.97
CA LEU A 103 9.48 -11.50 11.67
C LEU A 103 10.01 -10.75 12.90
N HIS A 104 9.76 -11.23 14.10
CA HIS A 104 10.31 -10.60 15.32
C HIS A 104 11.84 -10.69 15.35
N CYS A 105 12.43 -11.71 14.71
CA CYS A 105 13.90 -11.81 14.58
C CYS A 105 14.53 -10.59 13.89
N PHE A 106 13.81 -9.88 13.02
CA PHE A 106 14.32 -8.64 12.41
C PHE A 106 14.40 -7.46 13.38
N ASN A 107 13.76 -7.55 14.53
CA ASN A 107 13.76 -6.48 15.54
C ASN A 107 14.90 -6.64 16.57
N ASP A 108 15.49 -7.82 16.62
CA ASP A 108 16.58 -8.09 17.58
C ASP A 108 17.93 -7.84 16.91
N VAL A 109 18.61 -6.77 17.31
CA VAL A 109 19.93 -6.38 16.78
C VAL A 109 20.98 -7.45 17.03
N ASN A 110 20.73 -8.34 18.01
CA ASN A 110 21.64 -9.40 18.42
C ASN A 110 21.28 -10.76 17.81
N SER A 111 20.16 -10.89 17.09
CA SER A 111 19.86 -12.15 16.41
C SER A 111 20.67 -12.24 15.12
N PHE A 112 21.81 -12.87 15.19
CA PHE A 112 22.60 -13.37 14.05
C PHE A 112 21.91 -14.53 13.32
N ILE A 113 20.62 -14.71 13.50
CA ILE A 113 19.85 -15.65 12.69
C ILE A 113 19.95 -15.15 11.25
N ASP A 114 20.28 -16.06 10.39
CA ASP A 114 20.62 -15.89 8.99
C ASP A 114 19.53 -15.06 8.25
N THR A 115 19.58 -13.74 8.47
CA THR A 115 18.65 -12.76 7.89
C THR A 115 18.59 -12.91 6.37
N ASP A 116 19.69 -13.34 5.76
CA ASP A 116 19.78 -13.55 4.32
C ASP A 116 18.98 -14.79 3.90
N MET A 117 19.06 -15.88 4.69
CA MET A 117 18.26 -17.07 4.43
C MET A 117 16.76 -16.79 4.57
N LEU A 118 16.37 -16.00 5.55
CA LEU A 118 14.97 -15.61 5.76
C LEU A 118 14.46 -14.69 4.64
N ILE A 119 15.25 -13.72 4.20
CA ILE A 119 14.93 -12.85 3.06
C ILE A 119 14.77 -13.70 1.79
N LYS A 120 15.66 -14.63 1.56
CA LYS A 120 15.58 -15.55 0.42
C LYS A 120 14.29 -16.38 0.45
N LYS A 121 13.95 -16.95 1.60
CA LYS A 121 12.71 -17.73 1.79
C LYS A 121 11.46 -16.88 1.52
N ILE A 122 11.40 -15.63 2.03
CA ILE A 122 10.30 -14.69 1.76
C ILE A 122 10.27 -14.34 0.27
N SER A 123 11.42 -14.09 -0.34
CA SER A 123 11.54 -13.78 -1.76
C SER A 123 10.98 -14.89 -2.64
N GLU A 124 11.40 -16.13 -2.38
CA GLU A 124 10.91 -17.33 -3.10
C GLU A 124 9.41 -17.56 -2.94
N GLY A 125 8.88 -17.30 -1.73
CA GLY A 125 7.47 -17.55 -1.44
C GLY A 125 6.52 -16.42 -1.85
N THR A 126 7.04 -15.22 -2.11
CA THR A 126 6.24 -14.04 -2.49
C THR A 126 6.46 -13.57 -3.91
N ASP A 127 7.37 -14.19 -4.66
CA ASP A 127 7.84 -13.74 -5.99
C ASP A 127 8.40 -12.31 -6.00
N LEU A 128 8.79 -11.78 -4.83
CA LEU A 128 9.42 -10.47 -4.72
C LEU A 128 10.95 -10.62 -4.77
N PRO A 129 11.68 -9.77 -5.52
CA PRO A 129 13.13 -9.76 -5.49
C PRO A 129 13.68 -9.58 -4.06
N GLU A 130 14.75 -10.28 -3.69
CA GLU A 130 15.36 -10.19 -2.35
C GLU A 130 15.67 -8.75 -1.93
N ARG A 131 16.14 -7.94 -2.87
CA ARG A 131 16.39 -6.50 -2.65
C ARG A 131 15.12 -5.77 -2.24
N THR A 132 13.98 -6.08 -2.88
CA THR A 132 12.67 -5.48 -2.54
C THR A 132 12.22 -5.91 -1.17
N VAL A 133 12.34 -7.20 -0.82
CA VAL A 133 12.02 -7.72 0.52
C VAL A 133 12.86 -7.01 1.57
N ARG A 134 14.18 -6.95 1.39
CA ARG A 134 15.12 -6.28 2.29
C ARG A 134 14.78 -4.80 2.50
N ASN A 135 14.58 -4.06 1.42
CA ASN A 135 14.24 -2.65 1.48
C ASN A 135 12.89 -2.41 2.16
N THR A 136 11.88 -3.23 1.84
CA THR A 136 10.55 -3.11 2.45
C THR A 136 10.62 -3.32 3.96
N LEU A 137 11.29 -4.36 4.41
CA LEU A 137 11.46 -4.64 5.84
C LEU A 137 12.25 -3.53 6.53
N ALA A 138 13.30 -3.00 5.92
CA ALA A 138 14.09 -1.89 6.47
C ALA A 138 13.25 -0.61 6.63
N VAL A 139 12.53 -0.19 5.57
CA VAL A 139 11.70 1.02 5.59
C VAL A 139 10.56 0.90 6.61
N CYS A 140 9.87 -0.24 6.64
CA CYS A 140 8.79 -0.46 7.59
C CYS A 140 9.29 -0.53 9.04
N ARG A 141 10.50 -1.05 9.28
CA ARG A 141 11.13 -1.08 10.60
C ARG A 141 11.49 0.31 11.11
N ILE A 142 12.10 1.15 10.26
CA ILE A 142 12.58 2.48 10.65
C ILE A 142 11.42 3.42 10.92
N ASN A 143 10.38 3.39 10.08
CA ASN A 143 9.33 4.40 10.09
C ASN A 143 8.18 4.10 11.05
N ASN A 144 8.14 2.91 11.71
CA ASN A 144 6.94 2.60 12.48
C ASN A 144 7.12 1.63 13.66
N PRO A 145 7.10 2.12 14.89
CA PRO A 145 7.00 1.28 16.07
C PRO A 145 5.70 0.45 16.12
N ILE A 146 4.64 0.87 15.43
CA ILE A 146 3.36 0.15 15.36
C ILE A 146 3.50 -1.17 14.59
N PHE A 147 4.45 -1.29 13.66
CA PHE A 147 4.75 -2.58 13.03
C PHE A 147 5.33 -3.61 14.01
N ARG A 148 5.85 -3.17 15.16
CA ARG A 148 6.35 -4.08 16.20
C ARG A 148 5.23 -4.84 16.90
N ASP A 149 4.03 -4.23 17.03
CA ASP A 149 2.94 -4.79 17.85
C ASP A 149 1.73 -5.25 17.02
N SER A 150 1.68 -4.98 15.73
CA SER A 150 0.46 -5.14 14.94
C SER A 150 0.62 -5.96 13.65
N THR A 151 1.34 -7.09 13.71
CA THR A 151 1.30 -8.10 12.64
C THR A 151 -0.15 -8.50 12.28
N GLN A 152 -1.06 -8.43 13.23
CA GLN A 152 -2.48 -8.70 13.03
C GLN A 152 -3.24 -7.65 12.18
N VAL A 153 -2.75 -6.41 12.07
CA VAL A 153 -3.48 -5.33 11.36
C VAL A 153 -3.46 -5.49 9.85
N PHE A 154 -2.42 -6.14 9.30
CA PHE A 154 -2.24 -6.29 7.85
C PHE A 154 -2.92 -7.54 7.26
N VAL A 155 -3.13 -8.59 8.07
CA VAL A 155 -3.54 -9.92 7.60
C VAL A 155 -4.87 -9.95 6.87
N ASP A 156 -5.82 -9.08 7.25
CA ASP A 156 -7.18 -9.14 6.71
C ASP A 156 -7.37 -8.38 5.39
N GLN A 157 -6.31 -7.76 4.84
CA GLN A 157 -6.44 -6.90 3.66
C GLN A 157 -6.10 -7.56 2.32
N THR A 158 -5.57 -8.77 2.36
CA THR A 158 -4.88 -9.33 1.21
C THR A 158 -5.63 -10.43 0.47
N SER A 159 -6.89 -10.35 0.32
CA SER A 159 -7.52 -11.00 -0.85
C SER A 159 -7.30 -10.13 -2.11
N TYR A 160 -6.04 -9.80 -2.40
CA TYR A 160 -5.67 -9.23 -3.69
C TYR A 160 -5.59 -10.37 -4.71
N SER A 161 -6.53 -10.44 -5.61
CA SER A 161 -6.33 -11.17 -6.87
C SER A 161 -5.28 -10.40 -7.68
N ASN A 162 -4.17 -11.05 -7.99
CA ASN A 162 -3.02 -10.48 -8.71
C ASN A 162 -3.31 -9.96 -10.14
N HIS A 163 -4.57 -9.92 -10.58
CA HIS A 163 -4.92 -9.68 -11.98
C HIS A 163 -5.27 -8.23 -12.34
N GLU A 164 -5.48 -7.32 -11.37
CA GLU A 164 -5.86 -5.92 -11.67
C GLU A 164 -4.74 -4.91 -11.48
N ASP A 165 -3.61 -5.29 -10.86
CA ASP A 165 -2.57 -4.34 -10.43
C ASP A 165 -1.48 -4.06 -11.48
N SER A 166 -1.45 -4.76 -12.62
CA SER A 166 -0.39 -4.57 -13.63
C SER A 166 -0.41 -3.21 -14.34
N TYR A 167 -1.51 -2.46 -14.25
CA TYR A 167 -1.64 -1.13 -14.88
C TYR A 167 -1.20 0.04 -13.99
N VAL A 168 -1.23 -0.17 -12.67
CA VAL A 168 -0.87 0.89 -11.69
C VAL A 168 0.64 0.88 -11.39
N ASP A 169 1.28 -0.28 -11.50
CA ASP A 169 2.70 -0.47 -11.16
C ASP A 169 3.67 0.34 -12.05
N ASN A 170 3.32 0.63 -13.30
CA ASN A 170 4.23 1.37 -14.19
C ASN A 170 4.26 2.87 -13.93
N GLU A 171 3.15 3.49 -13.53
CA GLU A 171 3.13 4.90 -13.15
C GLU A 171 3.78 5.11 -11.76
N ASP A 172 3.49 4.24 -10.79
CA ASP A 172 4.07 4.31 -9.44
C ASP A 172 5.59 4.03 -9.46
N ILE A 173 6.07 3.14 -10.32
CA ILE A 173 7.51 2.89 -10.54
C ILE A 173 8.17 4.12 -11.18
N SER A 174 7.53 4.77 -12.14
CA SER A 174 8.04 5.98 -12.78
C SER A 174 8.17 7.13 -11.78
N ILE A 175 7.19 7.31 -10.89
CA ILE A 175 7.23 8.33 -9.83
C ILE A 175 8.31 7.99 -8.80
N ALA A 176 8.40 6.75 -8.35
CA ALA A 176 9.42 6.32 -7.40
C ALA A 176 10.85 6.41 -7.98
N LEU A 177 11.04 6.14 -9.27
CA LEU A 177 12.31 6.33 -9.95
C LEU A 177 12.67 7.81 -10.10
N SER A 178 11.70 8.69 -10.39
CA SER A 178 11.93 10.13 -10.47
C SER A 178 12.28 10.74 -9.10
N GLU A 179 11.73 10.21 -8.02
CA GLU A 179 12.11 10.63 -6.66
C GLU A 179 13.50 10.11 -6.26
N LEU A 180 13.88 8.89 -6.68
CA LEU A 180 15.21 8.34 -6.46
C LEU A 180 16.30 9.11 -7.23
N ASP A 181 16.06 9.48 -8.47
CA ASP A 181 16.96 10.32 -9.27
C ASP A 181 17.19 11.69 -8.62
N ASN A 182 16.18 12.28 -8.00
CA ASN A 182 16.31 13.53 -7.25
C ASN A 182 17.13 13.38 -5.95
N ILE A 183 17.03 12.24 -5.26
CA ILE A 183 17.83 11.96 -4.05
C ILE A 183 19.29 11.71 -4.42
N ASP A 184 19.57 10.98 -5.49
CA ASP A 184 20.93 10.74 -5.99
C ASP A 184 21.60 12.03 -6.49
N GLN A 185 20.85 12.93 -7.12
CA GLN A 185 21.33 14.27 -7.50
C GLN A 185 21.65 15.14 -6.27
N LEU A 186 20.84 15.06 -5.20
CA LEU A 186 21.12 15.73 -3.93
C LEU A 186 22.37 15.17 -3.24
N LEU A 187 22.56 13.85 -3.23
CA LEU A 187 23.75 13.21 -2.65
C LEU A 187 25.03 13.56 -3.41
N LEU A 188 24.99 13.64 -4.74
CA LEU A 188 26.11 14.10 -5.57
C LEU A 188 26.46 15.57 -5.30
N HIS A 189 25.46 16.42 -5.03
CA HIS A 189 25.70 17.84 -4.69
C HIS A 189 26.38 18.04 -3.33
N PHE A 190 26.16 17.11 -2.37
CA PHE A 190 26.82 17.16 -1.06
C PHE A 190 28.24 16.59 -1.07
N GLN A 191 28.56 15.66 -1.97
CA GLN A 191 29.93 15.10 -2.09
C GLN A 191 30.92 16.02 -2.81
N VAL A 192 30.45 16.99 -3.59
CA VAL A 192 31.34 17.95 -4.33
C VAL A 192 31.71 19.17 -3.49
N ARG A 193 31.16 19.34 -2.29
CA ARG A 193 31.44 20.46 -1.38
C ARG A 193 32.21 20.08 -0.11
N SER A 194 32.80 18.90 -0.05
CA SER A 194 33.77 18.47 0.97
C SER A 194 35.13 18.30 0.33
#